data_d9e90e40050da2208f266675f05de52d
#
_entry.id   d9e90e40050da2208f266675f05de52d
#
_cell.length_a   1.000
_cell.length_b   1.000
_cell.length_c   1.000
_cell.angle_alpha   90.00
_cell.angle_beta   90.00
_cell.angle_gamma   90.00
#
_symmetry.space_group_name_H-M   'P 1'
#
loop_
_entity.id
_entity.type
_entity.pdbx_description
1 polymer ?
#
loop_
_entity_poly.entity_id
_entity_poly.type
_entity_poly.pdbx_seq_one_letter_code
_entity_poly.pdbx_strand_id
1 'polypeptide(L)'
;MKQIERYRGSLLGLATGDALGTPLEFQSPGTFKPIDDMVGGGSSNPEPGQWTDDTSMALCLAESLIERNDFDPFDQLERYLRWYREGYLSSTGECFGVGRIVGAALWHFERTHEIYCGHTEPDTAGNGSIMRLAPVPLFYAANPAEVVEKSAESSRTTHGALTAVDACRYLGTLIVGALNGASKKELLSDHYCPVPGYWKEKPLVAEIDEIASGSFKRKNPPQIRGTGYVVRSLEAALWAFHHGSTFKEGCLLAVNLGDDADTTGAVYGQLAGAFYGEQAIPEFWRSRLIFRNLIESFADRLFEISSKMKHPYAHKLVTE
;
A
#
# COMPACT_ATOMS: atom_id res chain seq x y z
N MET A 1 -22.44 -0.83 1.06
CA MET A 1 -21.19 -1.51 1.44
C MET A 1 -20.90 -1.22 2.90
N LYS A 2 -20.63 -2.24 3.71
CA LYS A 2 -20.23 -2.09 5.12
C LYS A 2 -18.80 -1.59 5.21
N GLN A 3 -18.46 -0.85 6.25
CA GLN A 3 -17.11 -0.29 6.42
C GLN A 3 -16.04 -1.39 6.53
N ILE A 4 -16.33 -2.50 7.23
CA ILE A 4 -15.42 -3.66 7.31
C ILE A 4 -15.05 -4.23 5.94
N GLU A 5 -15.97 -4.23 4.97
CA GLU A 5 -15.70 -4.71 3.61
C GLU A 5 -14.65 -3.85 2.88
N ARG A 6 -14.53 -2.56 3.24
CA ARG A 6 -13.49 -1.65 2.72
C ARG A 6 -12.13 -1.95 3.34
N TYR A 7 -12.09 -2.28 4.64
CA TYR A 7 -10.86 -2.66 5.33
C TYR A 7 -10.29 -3.96 4.76
N ARG A 8 -11.11 -4.99 4.70
CA ARG A 8 -10.72 -6.26 4.06
C ARG A 8 -10.34 -6.05 2.59
N GLY A 9 -11.13 -5.25 1.87
CA GLY A 9 -10.86 -4.90 0.48
C GLY A 9 -9.48 -4.27 0.30
N SER A 10 -9.05 -3.37 1.20
CA SER A 10 -7.75 -2.71 1.12
C SER A 10 -6.58 -3.70 1.23
N LEU A 11 -6.56 -4.57 2.25
CA LEU A 11 -5.47 -5.54 2.43
C LEU A 11 -5.53 -6.69 1.41
N LEU A 12 -6.72 -7.23 1.13
CA LEU A 12 -6.87 -8.25 0.09
C LEU A 12 -6.56 -7.68 -1.30
N GLY A 13 -6.91 -6.42 -1.54
CA GLY A 13 -6.60 -5.73 -2.79
C GLY A 13 -5.11 -5.55 -2.99
N LEU A 14 -4.37 -5.15 -1.94
CA LEU A 14 -2.91 -5.09 -1.93
C LEU A 14 -2.33 -6.45 -2.35
N ALA A 15 -2.66 -7.51 -1.61
CA ALA A 15 -2.14 -8.85 -1.88
C ALA A 15 -2.54 -9.40 -3.26
N THR A 16 -3.76 -9.04 -3.73
CA THR A 16 -4.22 -9.43 -5.07
C THR A 16 -3.42 -8.74 -6.16
N GLY A 17 -3.16 -7.43 -6.01
CA GLY A 17 -2.40 -6.64 -6.97
C GLY A 17 -0.95 -7.11 -7.07
N ASP A 18 -0.31 -7.35 -5.92
CA ASP A 18 1.02 -7.93 -5.78
C ASP A 18 1.11 -9.30 -6.50
N ALA A 19 0.28 -10.28 -6.12
CA ALA A 19 0.28 -11.62 -6.70
C ALA A 19 -0.06 -11.65 -8.21
N LEU A 20 -0.87 -10.70 -8.71
CA LEU A 20 -1.16 -10.54 -10.13
C LEU A 20 0.00 -9.94 -10.88
N GLY A 21 0.71 -8.97 -10.30
CA GLY A 21 1.80 -8.25 -10.95
C GLY A 21 3.10 -9.04 -11.03
N THR A 22 3.35 -9.94 -10.08
CA THR A 22 4.60 -10.70 -9.96
C THR A 22 5.11 -11.36 -11.26
N PRO A 23 4.27 -12.01 -12.10
CA PRO A 23 4.76 -12.59 -13.35
C PRO A 23 5.25 -11.57 -14.39
N LEU A 24 4.85 -10.31 -14.26
CA LEU A 24 5.24 -9.22 -15.16
C LEU A 24 6.30 -8.28 -14.56
N GLU A 25 6.73 -8.54 -13.33
CA GLU A 25 7.82 -7.81 -12.69
C GLU A 25 9.10 -7.89 -13.55
N PHE A 26 9.75 -6.75 -13.77
CA PHE A 26 10.92 -6.54 -14.63
C PHE A 26 10.70 -6.81 -16.13
N GLN A 27 9.46 -7.07 -16.57
CA GLN A 27 9.14 -7.16 -17.98
C GLN A 27 8.98 -5.76 -18.60
N SER A 28 9.72 -5.49 -19.67
CA SER A 28 9.61 -4.18 -20.33
C SER A 28 8.23 -4.01 -21.00
N PRO A 29 7.61 -2.81 -20.91
CA PRO A 29 6.32 -2.55 -21.52
C PRO A 29 6.27 -2.97 -23.00
N GLY A 30 5.22 -3.68 -23.40
CA GLY A 30 5.01 -4.13 -24.79
C GLY A 30 5.85 -5.34 -25.24
N THR A 31 6.67 -5.95 -24.35
CA THR A 31 7.48 -7.13 -24.70
C THR A 31 6.86 -8.45 -24.23
N PHE A 32 5.75 -8.40 -23.53
CA PHE A 32 5.04 -9.56 -22.97
C PHE A 32 3.58 -9.60 -23.44
N LYS A 33 2.97 -10.76 -23.36
CA LYS A 33 1.52 -10.90 -23.57
C LYS A 33 0.79 -10.42 -22.32
N PRO A 34 -0.15 -9.47 -22.43
CA PRO A 34 -0.97 -9.07 -21.28
C PRO A 34 -1.64 -10.26 -20.61
N ILE A 35 -1.65 -10.23 -19.28
CA ILE A 35 -2.36 -11.22 -18.45
C ILE A 35 -3.79 -10.77 -18.17
N ASP A 36 -4.68 -11.72 -17.93
CA ASP A 36 -6.08 -11.52 -17.58
C ASP A 36 -6.51 -12.30 -16.33
N ASP A 37 -5.57 -13.07 -15.75
CA ASP A 37 -5.76 -13.89 -14.54
C ASP A 37 -4.47 -13.95 -13.71
N MET A 38 -4.60 -14.48 -12.49
CA MET A 38 -3.51 -14.75 -11.56
C MET A 38 -2.80 -16.05 -11.95
N VAL A 39 -1.69 -15.92 -12.67
CA VAL A 39 -1.01 -17.06 -13.32
C VAL A 39 0.25 -17.54 -12.60
N GLY A 40 0.80 -16.75 -11.66
CA GLY A 40 2.09 -17.04 -11.05
C GLY A 40 3.27 -16.91 -12.01
N GLY A 41 4.47 -17.27 -11.58
CA GLY A 41 5.70 -17.16 -12.40
C GLY A 41 6.45 -15.85 -12.17
N GLY A 42 7.27 -15.43 -13.13
CA GLY A 42 8.16 -14.26 -13.00
C GLY A 42 9.55 -14.62 -12.47
N SER A 43 10.28 -13.62 -11.96
CA SER A 43 11.70 -13.75 -11.57
C SER A 43 11.94 -14.76 -10.45
N SER A 44 11.06 -14.79 -9.45
CA SER A 44 11.12 -15.69 -8.28
C SER A 44 10.24 -16.94 -8.43
N ASN A 45 9.53 -17.05 -9.57
CA ASN A 45 8.64 -18.17 -9.91
C ASN A 45 7.63 -18.58 -8.82
N PRO A 46 6.90 -17.65 -8.17
CA PRO A 46 5.89 -18.00 -7.20
C PRO A 46 4.68 -18.71 -7.83
N GLU A 47 4.02 -19.55 -7.06
CA GLU A 47 2.76 -20.18 -7.45
C GLU A 47 1.62 -19.14 -7.50
N PRO A 48 0.56 -19.38 -8.28
CA PRO A 48 -0.60 -18.48 -8.33
C PRO A 48 -1.19 -18.24 -6.93
N GLY A 49 -1.25 -16.98 -6.50
CA GLY A 49 -1.73 -16.57 -5.18
C GLY A 49 -0.64 -16.35 -4.14
N GLN A 50 0.60 -16.70 -4.42
CA GLN A 50 1.75 -16.22 -3.67
C GLN A 50 2.06 -14.77 -4.07
N TRP A 51 2.46 -13.98 -3.08
CA TRP A 51 2.75 -12.56 -3.16
C TRP A 51 4.18 -12.30 -2.65
N THR A 52 4.71 -11.10 -2.86
CA THR A 52 6.11 -10.74 -2.66
C THR A 52 6.35 -9.97 -1.35
N ASP A 53 7.39 -9.16 -1.30
CA ASP A 53 7.72 -8.29 -0.17
C ASP A 53 6.67 -7.21 0.10
N ASP A 54 5.94 -6.76 -0.91
CA ASP A 54 4.85 -5.79 -0.77
C ASP A 54 3.86 -6.23 0.31
N THR A 55 3.31 -7.41 0.15
CA THR A 55 2.33 -7.98 1.09
C THR A 55 3.00 -8.46 2.38
N SER A 56 4.17 -9.09 2.31
CA SER A 56 4.91 -9.51 3.52
C SER A 56 5.15 -8.36 4.47
N MET A 57 5.65 -7.24 3.96
CA MET A 57 5.93 -6.05 4.77
C MET A 57 4.64 -5.36 5.23
N ALA A 58 3.58 -5.37 4.41
CA ALA A 58 2.27 -4.86 4.85
C ALA A 58 1.69 -5.67 6.02
N LEU A 59 1.82 -7.00 6.01
CA LEU A 59 1.37 -7.86 7.11
C LEU A 59 2.22 -7.65 8.37
N CYS A 60 3.53 -7.50 8.24
CA CYS A 60 4.42 -7.12 9.36
C CYS A 60 3.99 -5.79 9.99
N LEU A 61 3.68 -4.78 9.17
CA LEU A 61 3.21 -3.47 9.63
C LEU A 61 1.83 -3.57 10.30
N ALA A 62 0.90 -4.33 9.71
CA ALA A 62 -0.42 -4.56 10.29
C ALA A 62 -0.31 -5.20 11.67
N GLU A 63 0.49 -6.25 11.80
CA GLU A 63 0.71 -6.94 13.05
C GLU A 63 1.34 -6.02 14.11
N SER A 64 2.32 -5.20 13.72
CA SER A 64 2.94 -4.21 14.62
C SER A 64 1.90 -3.24 15.19
N LEU A 65 1.12 -2.60 14.34
CA LEU A 65 0.06 -1.67 14.74
C LEU A 65 -0.96 -2.33 15.67
N ILE A 66 -1.35 -3.56 15.38
CA ILE A 66 -2.33 -4.32 16.15
C ILE A 66 -1.79 -4.70 17.54
N GLU A 67 -0.58 -5.25 17.61
CA GLU A 67 0.00 -5.76 18.85
C GLU A 67 0.49 -4.63 19.77
N ARG A 68 1.01 -3.55 19.20
CA ARG A 68 1.45 -2.37 19.93
C ARG A 68 0.28 -1.44 20.26
N ASN A 69 -0.83 -1.57 19.54
CA ASN A 69 -2.01 -0.67 19.61
C ASN A 69 -1.62 0.81 19.40
N ASP A 70 -0.56 1.05 18.67
CA ASP A 70 -0.03 2.35 18.25
C ASP A 70 1.03 2.14 17.17
N PHE A 71 1.54 3.25 16.59
CA PHE A 71 2.66 3.22 15.67
C PHE A 71 3.97 3.15 16.46
N ASP A 72 4.64 2.01 16.38
CA ASP A 72 5.94 1.75 16.97
C ASP A 72 6.96 1.46 15.85
N PRO A 73 7.79 2.44 15.45
CA PRO A 73 8.74 2.25 14.35
C PRO A 73 9.84 1.22 14.66
N PHE A 74 10.14 1.01 15.95
CA PHE A 74 11.10 -0.02 16.35
C PHE A 74 10.51 -1.42 16.13
N ASP A 75 9.31 -1.69 16.63
CA ASP A 75 8.62 -2.95 16.45
C ASP A 75 8.32 -3.23 14.96
N GLN A 76 7.97 -2.19 14.18
CA GLN A 76 7.82 -2.29 12.73
C GLN A 76 9.10 -2.81 12.08
N LEU A 77 10.26 -2.24 12.41
CA LEU A 77 11.56 -2.64 11.85
C LEU A 77 12.02 -4.02 12.33
N GLU A 78 11.77 -4.39 13.59
CA GLU A 78 12.03 -5.73 14.12
C GLU A 78 11.24 -6.80 13.34
N ARG A 79 9.97 -6.55 13.01
CA ARG A 79 9.16 -7.47 12.20
C ARG A 79 9.65 -7.56 10.75
N TYR A 80 10.06 -6.44 10.15
CA TYR A 80 10.68 -6.42 8.83
C TYR A 80 12.01 -7.17 8.82
N LEU A 81 12.84 -7.01 9.86
CA LEU A 81 14.09 -7.76 10.00
C LEU A 81 13.82 -9.25 10.16
N ARG A 82 12.80 -9.64 10.92
CA ARG A 82 12.38 -11.03 11.05
C ARG A 82 11.88 -11.61 9.73
N TRP A 83 11.11 -10.83 8.94
CA TRP A 83 10.78 -11.24 7.57
C TRP A 83 12.05 -11.43 6.72
N TYR A 84 12.95 -10.47 6.77
CA TYR A 84 14.17 -10.48 5.97
C TYR A 84 15.10 -11.66 6.31
N ARG A 85 15.19 -12.04 7.59
CA ARG A 85 16.08 -13.09 8.06
C ARG A 85 15.46 -14.49 8.09
N GLU A 86 14.17 -14.57 8.38
CA GLU A 86 13.49 -15.84 8.71
C GLU A 86 12.33 -16.16 7.75
N GLY A 87 11.99 -15.29 6.79
CA GLY A 87 10.82 -15.45 5.93
C GLY A 87 9.49 -15.29 6.69
N TYR A 88 9.51 -14.59 7.84
CA TYR A 88 8.32 -14.38 8.64
C TYR A 88 7.23 -13.63 7.85
N LEU A 89 5.99 -14.14 7.87
CA LEU A 89 4.89 -13.61 7.07
C LEU A 89 5.22 -13.52 5.57
N SER A 90 6.06 -14.38 5.03
CA SER A 90 6.26 -14.55 3.59
C SER A 90 5.28 -15.60 3.05
N SER A 91 4.82 -15.43 1.82
CA SER A 91 3.94 -16.38 1.14
C SER A 91 4.60 -17.73 0.86
N THR A 92 5.93 -17.79 0.85
CA THR A 92 6.74 -19.00 0.60
C THR A 92 7.42 -19.54 1.85
N GLY A 93 7.45 -18.78 2.95
CA GLY A 93 8.23 -19.09 4.15
C GLY A 93 9.69 -18.67 4.05
N GLU A 94 10.11 -18.06 2.95
CA GLU A 94 11.45 -17.51 2.72
C GLU A 94 11.36 -16.04 2.32
N CYS A 95 12.39 -15.24 2.63
CA CYS A 95 12.47 -13.86 2.17
C CYS A 95 12.82 -13.80 0.68
N PHE A 96 12.03 -13.12 -0.11
CA PHE A 96 12.32 -12.83 -1.51
C PHE A 96 11.71 -11.48 -1.92
N GLY A 97 12.11 -10.95 -3.09
CA GLY A 97 11.63 -9.67 -3.61
C GLY A 97 12.31 -8.44 -2.99
N VAL A 98 13.10 -8.59 -1.93
CA VAL A 98 13.66 -7.45 -1.19
C VAL A 98 14.40 -6.45 -2.07
N GLY A 99 13.90 -5.23 -2.13
CA GLY A 99 14.53 -4.12 -2.84
C GLY A 99 15.81 -3.64 -2.16
N ARG A 100 16.74 -3.12 -2.95
CA ARG A 100 18.05 -2.62 -2.46
C ARG A 100 17.93 -1.60 -1.33
N ILE A 101 16.97 -0.67 -1.40
CA ILE A 101 16.79 0.40 -0.40
C ILE A 101 16.28 -0.19 0.91
N VAL A 102 15.29 -1.08 0.85
CA VAL A 102 14.78 -1.81 2.02
C VAL A 102 15.90 -2.63 2.68
N GLY A 103 16.65 -3.42 1.89
CA GLY A 103 17.74 -4.23 2.40
C GLY A 103 18.83 -3.38 3.09
N ALA A 104 19.18 -2.24 2.52
CA ALA A 104 20.16 -1.30 3.13
C ALA A 104 19.64 -0.73 4.47
N ALA A 105 18.35 -0.33 4.53
CA ALA A 105 17.74 0.18 5.75
C ALA A 105 17.70 -0.87 6.86
N LEU A 106 17.30 -2.12 6.54
CA LEU A 106 17.25 -3.21 7.50
C LEU A 106 18.65 -3.61 8.00
N TRP A 107 19.64 -3.61 7.11
CA TRP A 107 21.04 -3.85 7.49
C TRP A 107 21.56 -2.75 8.43
N HIS A 108 21.18 -1.49 8.19
CA HIS A 108 21.52 -0.37 9.08
C HIS A 108 20.84 -0.54 10.44
N PHE A 109 19.52 -0.79 10.47
CA PHE A 109 18.76 -1.01 11.70
C PHE A 109 19.36 -2.15 12.55
N GLU A 110 19.65 -3.29 11.95
CA GLU A 110 20.20 -4.46 12.65
C GLU A 110 21.50 -4.14 13.40
N ARG A 111 22.29 -3.15 12.95
CA ARG A 111 23.56 -2.76 13.53
C ARG A 111 23.48 -1.61 14.51
N THR A 112 22.53 -0.69 14.31
CA THR A 112 22.48 0.59 15.03
C THR A 112 21.27 0.72 15.94
N HIS A 113 20.20 -0.02 15.64
CA HIS A 113 18.88 0.14 16.24
C HIS A 113 18.25 1.54 16.07
N GLU A 114 18.71 2.32 15.09
CA GLU A 114 18.07 3.57 14.69
C GLU A 114 16.73 3.31 14.02
N ILE A 115 15.70 4.06 14.39
CA ILE A 115 14.31 3.79 13.95
C ILE A 115 13.95 4.46 12.61
N TYR A 116 14.74 5.39 12.12
CA TYR A 116 14.55 6.05 10.84
C TYR A 116 15.77 5.81 9.95
N CYS A 117 15.82 4.59 9.39
CA CYS A 117 16.95 4.09 8.61
C CYS A 117 16.88 4.45 7.13
N GLY A 118 15.78 5.07 6.69
CA GLY A 118 15.58 5.44 5.30
C GLY A 118 16.56 6.50 4.84
N HIS A 119 17.33 6.20 3.77
CA HIS A 119 18.16 7.18 3.09
C HIS A 119 17.32 8.36 2.59
N THR A 120 17.88 9.58 2.68
CA THR A 120 17.18 10.84 2.41
C THR A 120 17.50 11.45 1.04
N GLU A 121 18.50 10.92 0.34
CA GLU A 121 18.94 11.39 -0.96
C GLU A 121 17.84 11.19 -2.03
N PRO A 122 17.67 12.15 -2.95
CA PRO A 122 16.59 12.07 -3.96
C PRO A 122 16.63 10.82 -4.85
N ASP A 123 17.81 10.27 -5.13
CA ASP A 123 17.99 9.05 -5.92
C ASP A 123 17.65 7.75 -5.16
N THR A 124 17.30 7.87 -3.87
CA THR A 124 16.81 6.77 -3.03
C THR A 124 15.27 6.76 -2.89
N ALA A 125 14.55 7.54 -3.69
CA ALA A 125 13.10 7.63 -3.68
C ALA A 125 12.42 6.40 -4.35
N GLY A 126 12.67 5.21 -3.81
CA GLY A 126 12.00 3.97 -4.21
C GLY A 126 10.55 3.88 -3.70
N ASN A 127 9.79 2.95 -4.27
CA ASN A 127 8.37 2.73 -3.95
C ASN A 127 8.12 1.74 -2.79
N GLY A 128 9.18 1.18 -2.18
CA GLY A 128 9.07 0.16 -1.14
C GLY A 128 8.38 0.60 0.16
N SER A 129 8.08 1.89 0.34
CA SER A 129 7.27 2.36 1.46
C SER A 129 5.79 2.50 1.11
N ILE A 130 5.43 2.92 -0.11
CA ILE A 130 4.02 3.03 -0.50
C ILE A 130 3.38 1.68 -0.79
N MET A 131 4.15 0.68 -1.23
CA MET A 131 3.65 -0.65 -1.56
C MET A 131 2.93 -1.32 -0.38
N ARG A 132 3.41 -1.10 0.83
CA ARG A 132 3.00 -1.74 2.09
C ARG A 132 2.13 -0.85 3.00
N LEU A 133 1.72 0.34 2.55
CA LEU A 133 1.21 1.42 3.41
C LEU A 133 -0.16 1.16 4.04
N ALA A 134 -1.03 0.37 3.40
CA ALA A 134 -2.44 0.21 3.78
C ALA A 134 -2.74 0.07 5.28
N PRO A 135 -1.97 -0.68 6.09
CA PRO A 135 -2.26 -0.83 7.52
C PRO A 135 -2.32 0.50 8.29
N VAL A 136 -1.52 1.50 7.91
CA VAL A 136 -1.49 2.80 8.60
C VAL A 136 -2.82 3.56 8.45
N PRO A 137 -3.33 3.84 7.22
CA PRO A 137 -4.62 4.49 7.08
C PRO A 137 -5.79 3.64 7.60
N LEU A 138 -5.67 2.31 7.64
CA LEU A 138 -6.67 1.44 8.27
C LEU A 138 -6.71 1.65 9.79
N PHE A 139 -5.56 1.65 10.44
CA PHE A 139 -5.46 1.81 11.89
C PHE A 139 -5.94 3.20 12.35
N TYR A 140 -5.47 4.26 11.70
CA TYR A 140 -5.76 5.65 12.07
C TYR A 140 -6.97 6.25 11.34
N ALA A 141 -7.84 5.45 10.71
CA ALA A 141 -8.97 5.95 9.91
C ALA A 141 -9.95 6.87 10.69
N ALA A 142 -9.97 6.77 12.00
CA ALA A 142 -10.74 7.66 12.88
C ALA A 142 -10.20 9.10 12.91
N ASN A 143 -8.90 9.30 12.66
CA ASN A 143 -8.21 10.58 12.67
C ASN A 143 -7.40 10.80 11.37
N PRO A 144 -7.98 11.38 10.31
CA PRO A 144 -7.28 11.59 9.04
C PRO A 144 -5.99 12.40 9.14
N ALA A 145 -5.86 13.31 10.12
CA ALA A 145 -4.60 14.06 10.31
C ALA A 145 -3.47 13.13 10.77
N GLU A 146 -3.74 12.21 11.71
CA GLU A 146 -2.77 11.18 12.11
C GLU A 146 -2.43 10.23 10.96
N VAL A 147 -3.38 9.89 10.09
CA VAL A 147 -3.08 9.08 8.90
C VAL A 147 -1.95 9.72 8.10
N VAL A 148 -1.99 11.03 7.85
CA VAL A 148 -0.97 11.71 7.05
C VAL A 148 0.39 11.67 7.75
N GLU A 149 0.43 12.00 9.05
CA GLU A 149 1.69 12.03 9.83
C GLU A 149 2.29 10.62 9.95
N LYS A 150 1.46 9.62 10.32
CA LYS A 150 1.95 8.25 10.51
C LYS A 150 2.33 7.57 9.20
N SER A 151 1.71 7.93 8.08
CA SER A 151 2.15 7.50 6.75
C SER A 151 3.56 8.02 6.43
N ALA A 152 3.87 9.27 6.77
CA ALA A 152 5.20 9.83 6.64
C ALA A 152 6.22 9.11 7.53
N GLU A 153 5.89 8.91 8.81
CA GLU A 153 6.76 8.21 9.76
C GLU A 153 7.04 6.77 9.33
N SER A 154 6.01 6.04 8.87
CA SER A 154 6.17 4.67 8.34
C SER A 154 7.10 4.61 7.13
N SER A 155 7.07 5.62 6.24
CA SER A 155 8.02 5.69 5.13
C SER A 155 9.46 5.83 5.63
N ARG A 156 9.70 6.74 6.57
CA ARG A 156 11.04 7.06 7.08
C ARG A 156 11.76 5.88 7.72
N THR A 157 11.05 4.84 8.14
CA THR A 157 11.70 3.62 8.67
C THR A 157 12.65 2.98 7.66
N THR A 158 12.33 3.08 6.35
CA THR A 158 13.14 2.49 5.26
C THR A 158 13.40 3.44 4.09
N HIS A 159 12.55 4.46 3.88
CA HIS A 159 12.62 5.42 2.77
C HIS A 159 12.45 6.84 3.31
N GLY A 160 13.56 7.55 3.46
CA GLY A 160 13.61 8.91 4.01
C GLY A 160 13.58 10.02 2.96
N ALA A 161 13.74 9.71 1.66
CA ALA A 161 13.64 10.70 0.60
C ALA A 161 12.27 11.39 0.64
N LEU A 162 12.25 12.73 0.60
CA LEU A 162 11.02 13.51 0.77
C LEU A 162 9.93 13.12 -0.24
N THR A 163 10.31 12.75 -1.45
CA THR A 163 9.38 12.27 -2.48
C THR A 163 8.68 10.97 -2.07
N ALA A 164 9.40 10.02 -1.44
CA ALA A 164 8.80 8.77 -0.94
C ALA A 164 7.92 9.03 0.28
N VAL A 165 8.34 9.92 1.18
CA VAL A 165 7.57 10.34 2.36
C VAL A 165 6.26 10.99 1.93
N ASP A 166 6.30 11.91 0.97
CA ASP A 166 5.11 12.63 0.49
C ASP A 166 4.19 11.74 -0.34
N ALA A 167 4.73 10.77 -1.07
CA ALA A 167 3.92 9.75 -1.74
C ALA A 167 3.09 8.94 -0.73
N CYS A 168 3.68 8.54 0.41
CA CYS A 168 2.97 7.88 1.49
C CYS A 168 1.91 8.79 2.13
N ARG A 169 2.23 10.07 2.38
CA ARG A 169 1.27 11.06 2.90
C ARG A 169 0.06 11.16 1.98
N TYR A 170 0.28 11.35 0.68
CA TYR A 170 -0.78 11.52 -0.30
C TYR A 170 -1.60 10.23 -0.50
N LEU A 171 -0.96 9.07 -0.67
CA LEU A 171 -1.67 7.79 -0.78
C LEU A 171 -2.51 7.49 0.48
N GLY A 172 -1.97 7.78 1.66
CA GLY A 172 -2.70 7.64 2.94
C GLY A 172 -3.99 8.44 2.98
N THR A 173 -3.98 9.71 2.45
CA THR A 173 -5.22 10.52 2.37
C THR A 173 -6.26 9.92 1.44
N LEU A 174 -5.83 9.34 0.31
CA LEU A 174 -6.73 8.69 -0.65
C LEU A 174 -7.36 7.44 -0.05
N ILE A 175 -6.56 6.59 0.62
CA ILE A 175 -7.07 5.36 1.24
C ILE A 175 -8.06 5.70 2.36
N VAL A 176 -7.73 6.62 3.28
CA VAL A 176 -8.67 6.99 4.36
C VAL A 176 -9.93 7.66 3.83
N GLY A 177 -9.83 8.43 2.75
CA GLY A 177 -10.99 8.98 2.05
C GLY A 177 -11.90 7.88 1.50
N ALA A 178 -11.32 6.88 0.85
CA ALA A 178 -12.04 5.72 0.35
C ALA A 178 -12.72 4.93 1.49
N LEU A 179 -12.02 4.69 2.61
CA LEU A 179 -12.56 4.03 3.80
C LEU A 179 -13.77 4.81 4.38
N ASN A 180 -13.74 6.12 4.32
CA ASN A 180 -14.80 6.99 4.81
C ASN A 180 -15.92 7.24 3.77
N GLY A 181 -15.84 6.60 2.60
CA GLY A 181 -16.91 6.59 1.60
C GLY A 181 -16.88 7.73 0.61
N ALA A 182 -15.75 8.45 0.48
CA ALA A 182 -15.60 9.46 -0.57
C ALA A 182 -15.83 8.85 -1.95
N SER A 183 -16.51 9.56 -2.82
CA SER A 183 -16.72 9.15 -4.21
C SER A 183 -15.42 9.18 -5.00
N LYS A 184 -15.34 8.44 -6.11
CA LYS A 184 -14.18 8.44 -6.99
C LYS A 184 -13.87 9.84 -7.54
N LYS A 185 -14.90 10.64 -7.80
CA LYS A 185 -14.77 12.03 -8.25
C LYS A 185 -14.12 12.91 -7.17
N GLU A 186 -14.49 12.73 -5.91
CA GLU A 186 -13.88 13.44 -4.78
C GLU A 186 -12.43 13.01 -4.57
N LEU A 187 -12.16 11.68 -4.47
CA LEU A 187 -10.80 11.15 -4.30
C LEU A 187 -9.85 11.62 -5.38
N LEU A 188 -10.32 11.72 -6.62
CA LEU A 188 -9.54 12.16 -7.76
C LEU A 188 -9.62 13.67 -8.02
N SER A 189 -10.25 14.46 -7.12
CA SER A 189 -10.18 15.92 -7.22
C SER A 189 -8.76 16.42 -6.95
N ASP A 190 -8.44 17.57 -7.49
CA ASP A 190 -7.10 18.14 -7.34
C ASP A 190 -6.78 18.37 -5.87
N HIS A 191 -5.59 17.91 -5.45
CA HIS A 191 -5.09 18.00 -4.08
C HIS A 191 -6.05 17.46 -3.01
N TYR A 192 -6.75 16.35 -3.31
CA TYR A 192 -7.65 15.74 -2.33
C TYR A 192 -6.94 15.53 -0.99
N CYS A 193 -7.61 15.98 0.07
CA CYS A 193 -7.23 15.70 1.45
C CYS A 193 -8.50 15.79 2.33
N PRO A 194 -8.77 14.81 3.18
CA PRO A 194 -9.90 14.87 4.11
C PRO A 194 -9.68 15.86 5.26
N VAL A 195 -8.48 16.43 5.39
CA VAL A 195 -8.13 17.48 6.37
C VAL A 195 -8.08 18.82 5.65
N PRO A 196 -9.05 19.72 5.90
CA PRO A 196 -9.11 20.99 5.19
C PRO A 196 -7.84 21.85 5.37
N GLY A 197 -7.29 22.36 4.28
CA GLY A 197 -6.13 23.24 4.30
C GLY A 197 -4.78 22.59 4.55
N TYR A 198 -4.73 21.26 4.75
CA TYR A 198 -3.51 20.54 5.13
C TYR A 198 -2.33 20.79 4.18
N TRP A 199 -2.56 20.71 2.85
CA TRP A 199 -1.48 20.91 1.87
C TRP A 199 -1.02 22.38 1.74
N LYS A 200 -1.77 23.34 2.29
CA LYS A 200 -1.31 24.76 2.39
C LYS A 200 -0.31 24.93 3.54
N GLU A 201 -0.51 24.22 4.63
CA GLU A 201 0.35 24.28 5.82
C GLU A 201 1.60 23.39 5.67
N LYS A 202 1.43 22.23 5.07
CA LYS A 202 2.47 21.21 4.88
C LYS A 202 2.49 20.76 3.42
N PRO A 203 2.99 21.58 2.48
CA PRO A 203 2.94 21.32 1.05
C PRO A 203 3.64 20.01 0.68
N LEU A 204 3.20 19.43 -0.43
CA LEU A 204 3.86 18.29 -1.05
C LEU A 204 5.08 18.75 -1.85
N VAL A 205 6.07 17.87 -2.01
CA VAL A 205 7.17 18.12 -2.97
C VAL A 205 6.61 18.17 -4.39
N ALA A 206 7.31 18.88 -5.29
CA ALA A 206 6.82 19.23 -6.62
C ALA A 206 6.33 18.01 -7.44
N GLU A 207 7.04 16.89 -7.37
CA GLU A 207 6.70 15.67 -8.12
C GLU A 207 5.40 15.03 -7.63
N ILE A 208 5.14 15.06 -6.33
CA ILE A 208 3.89 14.54 -5.75
C ILE A 208 2.76 15.55 -5.89
N ASP A 209 3.05 16.84 -5.83
CA ASP A 209 2.10 17.92 -6.10
C ASP A 209 1.57 17.85 -7.55
N GLU A 210 2.44 17.52 -8.53
CA GLU A 210 2.02 17.28 -9.92
C GLU A 210 1.02 16.13 -10.01
N ILE A 211 1.25 15.03 -9.27
CA ILE A 211 0.32 13.90 -9.20
C ILE A 211 -0.99 14.32 -8.52
N ALA A 212 -0.90 15.03 -7.39
CA ALA A 212 -2.06 15.51 -6.66
C ALA A 212 -2.92 16.50 -7.47
N SER A 213 -2.32 17.24 -8.41
CA SER A 213 -3.02 18.08 -9.39
C SER A 213 -3.59 17.32 -10.59
N GLY A 214 -3.53 15.98 -10.58
CA GLY A 214 -4.19 15.12 -11.56
C GLY A 214 -3.40 14.86 -12.84
N SER A 215 -2.05 14.79 -12.80
CA SER A 215 -1.21 14.45 -13.97
C SER A 215 -1.62 13.13 -14.62
N PHE A 216 -1.94 12.11 -13.82
CA PHE A 216 -2.40 10.79 -14.25
C PHE A 216 -3.69 10.81 -15.09
N LYS A 217 -4.50 11.86 -15.03
CA LYS A 217 -5.72 12.02 -15.84
C LYS A 217 -5.40 12.46 -17.27
N ARG A 218 -4.23 13.06 -17.49
CA ARG A 218 -3.83 13.69 -18.75
C ARG A 218 -2.79 12.90 -19.52
N LYS A 219 -2.19 11.88 -18.89
CA LYS A 219 -1.14 11.02 -19.46
C LYS A 219 -1.70 9.63 -19.77
N ASN A 220 -1.08 8.95 -20.71
CA ASN A 220 -1.33 7.54 -21.04
C ASN A 220 0.00 6.83 -21.32
N PRO A 221 0.06 5.49 -21.34
CA PRO A 221 1.24 4.80 -21.83
C PRO A 221 1.63 5.28 -23.25
N PRO A 222 2.90 5.51 -23.57
CA PRO A 222 4.09 5.15 -22.78
C PRO A 222 4.55 6.20 -21.74
N GLN A 223 3.83 7.30 -21.54
CA GLN A 223 4.17 8.32 -20.53
C GLN A 223 3.89 7.81 -19.11
N ILE A 224 2.82 7.03 -18.92
CA ILE A 224 2.51 6.30 -17.69
C ILE A 224 3.35 5.02 -17.68
N ARG A 225 4.12 4.84 -16.62
CA ARG A 225 4.96 3.66 -16.35
C ARG A 225 4.98 3.34 -14.86
N GLY A 226 4.85 2.07 -14.52
CA GLY A 226 4.97 1.58 -13.14
C GLY A 226 6.39 1.12 -12.86
N THR A 227 7.30 2.05 -12.54
CA THR A 227 8.70 1.70 -12.25
C THR A 227 8.98 1.73 -10.75
N GLY A 228 10.13 1.20 -10.30
CA GLY A 228 10.58 1.26 -8.90
C GLY A 228 10.76 2.68 -8.33
N TYR A 229 10.67 3.74 -9.14
CA TYR A 229 10.65 5.11 -8.68
C TYR A 229 9.25 5.47 -8.16
N VAL A 230 9.17 5.90 -6.92
CA VAL A 230 7.91 6.10 -6.17
C VAL A 230 6.88 6.98 -6.90
N VAL A 231 7.34 8.04 -7.58
CA VAL A 231 6.47 8.96 -8.34
C VAL A 231 5.77 8.24 -9.49
N ARG A 232 6.53 7.41 -10.23
CA ARG A 232 6.00 6.66 -11.38
C ARG A 232 5.04 5.57 -10.93
N SER A 233 5.39 4.84 -9.87
CA SER A 233 4.54 3.81 -9.28
C SER A 233 3.20 4.38 -8.80
N LEU A 234 3.23 5.49 -8.06
CA LEU A 234 2.02 6.16 -7.59
C LEU A 234 1.17 6.73 -8.75
N GLU A 235 1.80 7.41 -9.72
CA GLU A 235 1.11 7.98 -10.89
C GLU A 235 0.43 6.86 -11.73
N ALA A 236 1.12 5.73 -11.92
CA ALA A 236 0.60 4.58 -12.65
C ALA A 236 -0.59 3.91 -11.94
N ALA A 237 -0.50 3.73 -10.63
CA ALA A 237 -1.60 3.18 -9.84
C ALA A 237 -2.84 4.09 -9.86
N LEU A 238 -2.66 5.41 -9.76
CA LEU A 238 -3.75 6.39 -9.86
C LEU A 238 -4.32 6.49 -11.27
N TRP A 239 -3.49 6.37 -12.31
CA TRP A 239 -3.95 6.25 -13.69
C TRP A 239 -4.86 5.03 -13.88
N ALA A 240 -4.44 3.87 -13.39
CA ALA A 240 -5.24 2.65 -13.45
C ALA A 240 -6.55 2.80 -12.64
N PHE A 241 -6.49 3.42 -11.46
CA PHE A 241 -7.68 3.71 -10.67
C PHE A 241 -8.61 4.70 -11.37
N HIS A 242 -8.09 5.71 -12.07
CA HIS A 242 -8.89 6.66 -12.84
C HIS A 242 -9.64 5.99 -13.99
N HIS A 243 -8.96 5.16 -14.79
CA HIS A 243 -9.51 4.56 -16.01
C HIS A 243 -10.34 3.31 -15.75
N GLY A 244 -10.01 2.49 -14.75
CA GLY A 244 -10.77 1.27 -14.43
C GLY A 244 -12.14 1.59 -13.85
N SER A 245 -13.18 0.91 -14.32
CA SER A 245 -14.56 1.02 -13.83
C SER A 245 -14.88 0.00 -12.74
N THR A 246 -14.07 -1.06 -12.61
CA THR A 246 -14.15 -2.11 -11.59
C THR A 246 -12.79 -2.35 -10.97
N PHE A 247 -12.76 -3.02 -9.80
CA PHE A 247 -11.50 -3.46 -9.20
C PHE A 247 -10.66 -4.29 -10.19
N LYS A 248 -11.29 -5.29 -10.85
CA LYS A 248 -10.62 -6.18 -11.81
C LYS A 248 -10.02 -5.42 -12.97
N GLU A 249 -10.80 -4.57 -13.62
CA GLU A 249 -10.34 -3.81 -14.78
C GLU A 249 -9.14 -2.92 -14.43
N GLY A 250 -9.21 -2.14 -13.38
CA GLY A 250 -8.11 -1.27 -13.00
C GLY A 250 -6.88 -2.04 -12.50
N CYS A 251 -7.05 -3.18 -11.82
CA CYS A 251 -5.93 -4.02 -11.41
C CYS A 251 -5.16 -4.55 -12.62
N LEU A 252 -5.89 -5.05 -13.63
CA LEU A 252 -5.28 -5.51 -14.89
C LEU A 252 -4.63 -4.35 -15.67
N LEU A 253 -5.21 -3.15 -15.65
CA LEU A 253 -4.56 -1.97 -16.23
C LEU A 253 -3.23 -1.66 -15.54
N ALA A 254 -3.17 -1.74 -14.20
CA ALA A 254 -1.96 -1.47 -13.43
C ALA A 254 -0.85 -2.49 -13.73
N VAL A 255 -1.13 -3.78 -13.58
CA VAL A 255 -0.10 -4.81 -13.71
C VAL A 255 0.39 -5.00 -15.16
N ASN A 256 -0.47 -4.80 -16.15
CA ASN A 256 -0.09 -4.90 -17.57
C ASN A 256 0.74 -3.70 -18.09
N LEU A 257 1.08 -2.74 -17.23
CA LEU A 257 2.11 -1.76 -17.55
C LEU A 257 3.51 -2.38 -17.59
N GLY A 258 3.73 -3.53 -16.94
CA GLY A 258 5.06 -4.11 -16.80
C GLY A 258 5.95 -3.33 -15.85
N ASP A 259 7.25 -3.32 -16.09
CA ASP A 259 8.27 -2.73 -15.21
C ASP A 259 8.19 -3.32 -13.78
N ASP A 260 7.78 -2.54 -12.79
CA ASP A 260 7.56 -2.95 -11.40
C ASP A 260 6.05 -3.20 -11.18
N ALA A 261 5.58 -4.28 -11.81
CA ALA A 261 4.16 -4.54 -12.00
C ALA A 261 3.46 -5.00 -10.71
N ASP A 262 4.13 -5.75 -9.86
CA ASP A 262 3.63 -6.21 -8.55
C ASP A 262 3.41 -5.03 -7.61
N THR A 263 4.42 -4.18 -7.42
CA THR A 263 4.28 -2.96 -6.62
C THR A 263 3.21 -2.02 -7.19
N THR A 264 3.17 -1.81 -8.51
CA THR A 264 2.12 -0.98 -9.14
C THR A 264 0.73 -1.57 -8.86
N GLY A 265 0.60 -2.89 -8.95
CA GLY A 265 -0.61 -3.64 -8.61
C GLY A 265 -0.98 -3.51 -7.13
N ALA A 266 0.00 -3.64 -6.22
CA ALA A 266 -0.21 -3.52 -4.78
C ALA A 266 -0.65 -2.10 -4.38
N VAL A 267 -0.01 -1.06 -4.92
CA VAL A 267 -0.39 0.35 -4.68
C VAL A 267 -1.80 0.64 -5.20
N TYR A 268 -2.13 0.18 -6.41
CA TYR A 268 -3.50 0.23 -6.93
C TYR A 268 -4.47 -0.50 -6.00
N GLY A 269 -4.13 -1.73 -5.62
CA GLY A 269 -4.98 -2.64 -4.86
C GLY A 269 -5.39 -2.10 -3.49
N GLN A 270 -4.49 -1.42 -2.78
CA GLN A 270 -4.76 -0.78 -1.49
C GLN A 270 -5.90 0.25 -1.59
N LEU A 271 -5.80 1.14 -2.58
CA LEU A 271 -6.77 2.21 -2.78
C LEU A 271 -8.07 1.66 -3.37
N ALA A 272 -7.97 0.88 -4.44
CA ALA A 272 -9.14 0.33 -5.14
C ALA A 272 -9.92 -0.65 -4.24
N GLY A 273 -9.23 -1.46 -3.45
CA GLY A 273 -9.85 -2.36 -2.49
C GLY A 273 -10.60 -1.61 -1.39
N ALA A 274 -10.02 -0.52 -0.85
CA ALA A 274 -10.72 0.36 0.08
C ALA A 274 -11.95 1.03 -0.54
N PHE A 275 -11.87 1.38 -1.82
CA PHE A 275 -12.94 2.05 -2.54
C PHE A 275 -14.08 1.09 -2.94
N TYR A 276 -13.76 -0.01 -3.62
CA TYR A 276 -14.74 -0.96 -4.15
C TYR A 276 -15.20 -2.01 -3.13
N GLY A 277 -14.40 -2.27 -2.07
CA GLY A 277 -14.64 -3.29 -1.05
C GLY A 277 -14.24 -4.70 -1.49
N GLU A 278 -14.17 -5.62 -0.51
CA GLU A 278 -13.70 -6.99 -0.74
C GLU A 278 -14.50 -7.77 -1.79
N GLN A 279 -15.83 -7.54 -1.86
CA GLN A 279 -16.71 -8.26 -2.78
C GLN A 279 -16.48 -7.88 -4.25
N ALA A 280 -15.85 -6.74 -4.52
CA ALA A 280 -15.50 -6.31 -5.87
C ALA A 280 -14.22 -6.97 -6.39
N ILE A 281 -13.40 -7.53 -5.51
CA ILE A 281 -12.25 -8.36 -5.88
C ILE A 281 -12.78 -9.71 -6.35
N PRO A 282 -12.48 -10.19 -7.56
CA PRO A 282 -12.97 -11.48 -8.05
C PRO A 282 -12.72 -12.62 -7.05
N GLU A 283 -13.76 -13.42 -6.77
CA GLU A 283 -13.65 -14.51 -5.79
C GLU A 283 -12.58 -15.52 -6.17
N PHE A 284 -12.42 -15.81 -7.45
CA PHE A 284 -11.40 -16.74 -7.94
C PHE A 284 -9.96 -16.21 -7.76
N TRP A 285 -9.75 -14.89 -7.62
CA TRP A 285 -8.46 -14.33 -7.18
C TRP A 285 -8.30 -14.42 -5.67
N ARG A 286 -9.32 -13.99 -4.92
CA ARG A 286 -9.28 -14.02 -3.44
C ARG A 286 -9.07 -15.43 -2.90
N SER A 287 -9.71 -16.44 -3.50
CA SER A 287 -9.63 -17.84 -3.06
C SER A 287 -8.25 -18.46 -3.30
N ARG A 288 -7.45 -17.91 -4.21
CA ARG A 288 -6.07 -18.37 -4.48
C ARG A 288 -5.05 -17.74 -3.53
N LEU A 289 -5.35 -16.58 -2.91
CA LEU A 289 -4.39 -15.89 -2.05
C LEU A 289 -3.94 -16.78 -0.89
N ILE A 290 -2.62 -16.95 -0.78
CA ILE A 290 -2.01 -17.59 0.38
C ILE A 290 -2.31 -16.74 1.62
N PHE A 291 -2.57 -17.37 2.75
CA PHE A 291 -2.93 -16.71 4.01
C PHE A 291 -4.14 -15.76 3.94
N ARG A 292 -5.07 -15.95 3.00
CA ARG A 292 -6.29 -15.15 2.90
C ARG A 292 -6.94 -14.88 4.27
N ASN A 293 -7.16 -15.93 5.07
CA ASN A 293 -7.81 -15.80 6.37
C ASN A 293 -7.01 -14.93 7.36
N LEU A 294 -5.69 -14.95 7.29
CA LEU A 294 -4.82 -14.08 8.10
C LEU A 294 -4.96 -12.62 7.67
N ILE A 295 -4.95 -12.36 6.36
CA ILE A 295 -5.14 -11.01 5.79
C ILE A 295 -6.49 -10.44 6.23
N GLU A 296 -7.57 -11.23 6.12
CA GLU A 296 -8.91 -10.85 6.58
C GLU A 296 -8.94 -10.60 8.09
N SER A 297 -8.29 -11.45 8.89
CA SER A 297 -8.19 -11.29 10.35
C SER A 297 -7.47 -9.99 10.75
N PHE A 298 -6.39 -9.65 10.08
CA PHE A 298 -5.68 -8.38 10.33
C PHE A 298 -6.54 -7.17 9.95
N ALA A 299 -7.25 -7.23 8.82
CA ALA A 299 -8.19 -6.17 8.43
C ALA A 299 -9.30 -5.98 9.47
N ASP A 300 -9.85 -7.07 9.99
CA ASP A 300 -10.90 -7.05 11.02
C ASP A 300 -10.39 -6.43 12.33
N ARG A 301 -9.21 -6.83 12.78
CA ARG A 301 -8.59 -6.27 14.00
C ARG A 301 -8.29 -4.78 13.85
N LEU A 302 -7.75 -4.35 12.71
CA LEU A 302 -7.53 -2.93 12.42
C LEU A 302 -8.84 -2.14 12.41
N PHE A 303 -9.91 -2.70 11.85
CA PHE A 303 -11.25 -2.10 11.88
C PHE A 303 -11.80 -1.97 13.29
N GLU A 304 -11.68 -3.00 14.12
CA GLU A 304 -12.13 -2.98 15.52
C GLU A 304 -11.41 -1.91 16.34
N ILE A 305 -10.08 -1.80 16.20
CA ILE A 305 -9.26 -0.80 16.89
C ILE A 305 -9.66 0.61 16.44
N SER A 306 -9.70 0.85 15.14
CA SER A 306 -10.07 2.16 14.58
C SER A 306 -11.50 2.57 14.98
N SER A 307 -12.44 1.62 15.02
CA SER A 307 -13.82 1.87 15.44
C SER A 307 -13.92 2.29 16.91
N LYS A 308 -13.10 1.71 17.79
CA LYS A 308 -13.02 2.11 19.22
C LYS A 308 -12.44 3.50 19.38
N MET A 309 -11.49 3.90 18.54
CA MET A 309 -10.93 5.27 18.55
C MET A 309 -11.97 6.32 18.14
N LYS A 310 -12.93 6.00 17.25
CA LYS A 310 -14.04 6.90 16.88
C LYS A 310 -15.01 7.17 18.04
N HIS A 311 -15.14 6.24 18.99
CA HIS A 311 -16.11 6.30 20.09
C HIS A 311 -15.45 6.01 21.45
N PRO A 312 -14.51 6.84 21.92
CA PRO A 312 -13.74 6.56 23.14
C PRO A 312 -14.59 6.45 24.43
N TYR A 313 -15.87 6.87 24.39
CA TYR A 313 -16.79 6.86 25.54
C TYR A 313 -17.91 5.81 25.45
N ALA A 314 -18.03 5.03 24.37
CA ALA A 314 -19.12 4.06 24.21
C ALA A 314 -19.08 2.90 25.22
N HIS A 315 -17.93 2.58 25.82
CA HIS A 315 -17.76 1.50 26.78
C HIS A 315 -17.98 1.88 28.26
N LYS A 316 -18.21 3.17 28.59
CA LYS A 316 -18.47 3.60 29.96
C LYS A 316 -19.94 3.54 30.38
N LEU A 317 -20.87 3.20 29.47
CA LEU A 317 -22.30 3.19 29.72
C LEU A 317 -22.90 1.78 30.00
N VAL A 318 -22.08 0.74 30.13
CA VAL A 318 -22.56 -0.66 30.32
C VAL A 318 -22.18 -1.23 31.72
N THR A 319 -21.57 -0.41 32.57
CA THR A 319 -21.23 -0.82 33.96
C THR A 319 -21.70 0.24 34.95
N GLU A 320 -23.01 0.52 35.02
CA GLU A 320 -23.75 1.06 36.17
C GLU A 320 -25.08 0.32 36.31
#